data_49defe9d4d740425f827ca7c752d80d9
#
_entry.id   49defe9d4d740425f827ca7c752d80d9
#
_cell.length_a   1.000
_cell.length_b   1.000
_cell.length_c   1.000
_cell.angle_alpha   90.00
_cell.angle_beta   90.00
_cell.angle_gamma   90.00
#
_symmetry.space_group_name_H-M   'P 1'
#
loop_
_entity.id
_entity.type
_entity.pdbx_description
1 polymer ?
#
loop_
_entity_poly.entity_id
_entity_poly.type
_entity_poly.pdbx_seq_one_letter_code
_entity_poly.pdbx_strand_id
1 'polypeptide(L)'
;MSVSRSKPLDRLSSVRPLTSIFHPALFISLLGQFTIHLATMVIAVRLAKDQLPPDYEPKLDGAFEPGILNTVVFLVSNVQQVTVFVVNLQGRPFMTGLTENRPLLWSLACTFILTFMFASETVPGLNKYFQLVPFPDDGFRDLILKLLMVDVGGSFVFDRLMKFVFCREILFASVKGTTMKDVFGFAKTIGIIYFLMNMFLGNEDTWDELIRLEELALNATENITEVVDAIGEATECIGETCKATASSLHDEF
;
A
#
# COMPACT_ATOMS: atom_id res chain seq x y z
N MET A 1 -14.50 8.25 -1.92
CA MET A 1 -15.81 7.77 -2.37
C MET A 1 -16.41 6.69 -1.47
N SER A 2 -15.70 5.65 -1.06
CA SER A 2 -16.28 4.59 -0.19
C SER A 2 -16.74 5.08 1.19
N VAL A 3 -16.04 6.05 1.79
CA VAL A 3 -16.42 6.66 3.07
C VAL A 3 -17.71 7.47 2.94
N SER A 4 -17.95 8.14 1.81
CA SER A 4 -19.15 8.93 1.57
C SER A 4 -20.44 8.10 1.45
N ARG A 5 -20.32 6.77 1.38
CA ARG A 5 -21.48 5.84 1.38
C ARG A 5 -21.95 5.46 2.78
N SER A 6 -21.31 5.98 3.84
CA SER A 6 -21.79 5.79 5.20
C SER A 6 -23.17 6.41 5.36
N LYS A 7 -24.12 5.63 5.89
CA LYS A 7 -25.49 6.06 6.08
C LYS A 7 -25.72 6.49 7.54
N PRO A 8 -26.60 7.46 7.79
CA PRO A 8 -27.04 7.75 9.15
C PRO A 8 -27.79 6.55 9.72
N LEU A 9 -27.85 6.45 11.04
CA LEU A 9 -28.66 5.46 11.73
C LEU A 9 -30.13 5.93 11.82
N ASP A 10 -31.05 4.98 11.79
CA ASP A 10 -32.51 5.25 11.89
C ASP A 10 -32.91 5.88 13.24
N ARG A 11 -32.08 5.67 14.28
CA ARG A 11 -32.28 6.24 15.61
C ARG A 11 -31.09 7.07 16.03
N LEU A 12 -31.35 8.27 16.53
CA LEU A 12 -30.31 9.13 17.09
C LEU A 12 -29.73 8.51 18.37
N SER A 13 -28.42 8.66 18.54
CA SER A 13 -27.74 8.26 19.78
C SER A 13 -28.06 9.24 20.91
N SER A 14 -28.22 8.72 22.13
CA SER A 14 -28.29 9.55 23.35
C SER A 14 -26.91 10.16 23.70
N VAL A 15 -25.83 9.59 23.20
CA VAL A 15 -24.46 10.08 23.40
C VAL A 15 -24.15 11.11 22.32
N ARG A 16 -23.58 12.25 22.72
CA ARG A 16 -23.14 13.30 21.78
C ARG A 16 -21.76 12.99 21.21
N PRO A 17 -21.53 13.27 19.92
CA PRO A 17 -20.19 13.21 19.35
C PRO A 17 -19.27 14.26 19.98
N LEU A 18 -17.98 13.98 19.94
CA LEU A 18 -16.97 14.94 20.39
C LEU A 18 -16.97 16.16 19.47
N THR A 19 -17.15 17.34 20.05
CA THR A 19 -17.29 18.60 19.30
C THR A 19 -15.95 19.25 18.94
N SER A 20 -14.85 18.84 19.59
CA SER A 20 -13.54 19.41 19.38
C SER A 20 -12.51 18.36 19.01
N ILE A 21 -11.71 18.65 18.00
CA ILE A 21 -10.54 17.81 17.60
C ILE A 21 -9.49 17.79 18.72
N PHE A 22 -9.39 18.85 19.51
CA PHE A 22 -8.49 18.96 20.67
C PHE A 22 -8.99 18.25 21.92
N HIS A 23 -10.12 17.53 21.83
CA HIS A 23 -10.55 16.70 22.95
C HIS A 23 -9.47 15.65 23.26
N PRO A 24 -9.05 15.50 24.54
CA PRO A 24 -7.94 14.60 24.91
C PRO A 24 -8.04 13.19 24.33
N ALA A 25 -9.25 12.62 24.28
CA ALA A 25 -9.46 11.29 23.70
C ALA A 25 -9.05 11.20 22.23
N LEU A 26 -9.32 12.23 21.43
CA LEU A 26 -8.97 12.26 20.01
C LEU A 26 -7.52 12.68 19.81
N PHE A 27 -7.13 13.79 20.42
CA PHE A 27 -5.80 14.37 20.22
C PHE A 27 -4.68 13.41 20.67
N ILE A 28 -4.79 12.86 21.89
CA ILE A 28 -3.77 11.93 22.42
C ILE A 28 -3.81 10.61 21.62
N SER A 29 -5.00 10.13 21.22
CA SER A 29 -5.11 8.92 20.39
C SER A 29 -4.39 9.10 19.05
N LEU A 30 -4.62 10.21 18.34
CA LEU A 30 -3.95 10.49 17.07
C LEU A 30 -2.44 10.66 17.23
N LEU A 31 -2.00 11.38 18.27
CA LEU A 31 -0.58 11.57 18.53
C LEU A 31 0.12 10.24 18.86
N GLY A 32 -0.52 9.38 19.65
CA GLY A 32 0.01 8.07 19.99
C GLY A 32 0.07 7.13 18.77
N GLN A 33 -0.97 7.11 17.94
CA GLN A 33 -0.96 6.36 16.68
C GLN A 33 0.19 6.84 15.78
N PHE A 34 0.33 8.16 15.60
CA PHE A 34 1.44 8.74 14.84
C PHE A 34 2.80 8.29 15.38
N THR A 35 2.98 8.31 16.71
CA THR A 35 4.23 7.88 17.36
C THR A 35 4.51 6.40 17.11
N ILE A 36 3.48 5.53 17.21
CA ILE A 36 3.61 4.10 16.93
C ILE A 36 4.01 3.89 15.47
N HIS A 37 3.30 4.50 14.53
CA HIS A 37 3.59 4.37 13.10
C HIS A 37 5.00 4.87 12.74
N LEU A 38 5.40 6.02 13.29
CA LEU A 38 6.73 6.55 13.08
C LEU A 38 7.82 5.64 13.65
N ALA A 39 7.63 5.15 14.87
CA ALA A 39 8.57 4.23 15.50
C ALA A 39 8.71 2.93 14.69
N THR A 40 7.60 2.34 14.27
CA THR A 40 7.57 1.15 13.43
C THR A 40 8.30 1.37 12.11
N MET A 41 8.04 2.49 11.43
CA MET A 41 8.72 2.83 10.18
C MET A 41 10.22 2.99 10.39
N VAL A 42 10.66 3.71 11.44
CA VAL A 42 12.09 3.90 11.74
C VAL A 42 12.77 2.57 12.05
N ILE A 43 12.12 1.69 12.82
CA ILE A 43 12.66 0.37 13.14
C ILE A 43 12.76 -0.47 11.86
N ALA A 44 11.71 -0.51 11.04
CA ALA A 44 11.67 -1.25 9.79
C ALA A 44 12.79 -0.82 8.82
N VAL A 45 12.96 0.50 8.65
CA VAL A 45 14.02 1.07 7.82
C VAL A 45 15.41 0.72 8.34
N ARG A 46 15.64 0.75 9.66
CA ARG A 46 16.92 0.34 10.25
C ARG A 46 17.20 -1.12 9.98
N LEU A 47 16.24 -2.01 10.26
CA LEU A 47 16.36 -3.44 10.00
C LEU A 47 16.65 -3.74 8.52
N ALA A 48 15.98 -3.04 7.61
CA ALA A 48 16.23 -3.19 6.17
C ALA A 48 17.61 -2.68 5.75
N LYS A 49 18.09 -1.58 6.35
CA LYS A 49 19.46 -1.06 6.11
C LYS A 49 20.54 -2.01 6.58
N ASP A 50 20.33 -2.69 7.70
CA ASP A 50 21.28 -3.68 8.23
C ASP A 50 21.47 -4.89 7.30
N GLN A 51 20.54 -5.10 6.36
CA GLN A 51 20.63 -6.13 5.32
C GLN A 51 21.36 -5.67 4.05
N LEU A 52 21.67 -4.38 3.93
CA LEU A 52 22.37 -3.84 2.77
C LEU A 52 23.90 -3.98 2.94
N PRO A 53 24.66 -4.10 1.84
CA PRO A 53 26.11 -4.07 1.90
C PRO A 53 26.61 -2.77 2.57
N PRO A 54 27.76 -2.82 3.29
CA PRO A 54 28.27 -1.63 3.98
C PRO A 54 28.65 -0.47 3.04
N ASP A 55 28.93 -0.77 1.78
CA ASP A 55 29.29 0.19 0.74
C ASP A 55 28.07 0.62 -0.12
N TYR A 56 26.86 0.33 0.34
CA TYR A 56 25.64 0.69 -0.40
C TYR A 56 25.41 2.20 -0.37
N GLU A 57 25.58 2.84 -1.53
CA GLU A 57 25.20 4.25 -1.75
C GLU A 57 23.96 4.31 -2.65
N PRO A 58 22.85 4.93 -2.20
CA PRO A 58 21.66 5.09 -3.03
C PRO A 58 21.94 6.05 -4.19
N LYS A 59 21.72 5.61 -5.42
CA LYS A 59 21.80 6.45 -6.61
C LYS A 59 20.54 7.29 -6.74
N LEU A 60 20.60 8.56 -6.37
CA LEU A 60 19.45 9.48 -6.38
C LEU A 60 18.96 9.82 -7.80
N ASP A 61 19.85 9.83 -8.77
CA ASP A 61 19.57 10.21 -10.17
C ASP A 61 19.51 8.98 -11.12
N GLY A 62 19.54 7.77 -10.57
CA GLY A 62 19.48 6.52 -11.34
C GLY A 62 18.05 6.07 -11.66
N ALA A 63 17.91 5.13 -12.60
CA ALA A 63 16.69 4.40 -12.81
C ALA A 63 16.26 3.66 -11.52
N PHE A 64 14.95 3.40 -11.36
CA PHE A 64 14.46 2.66 -10.20
C PHE A 64 15.07 1.26 -10.17
N GLU A 65 15.78 0.95 -9.10
CA GLU A 65 16.29 -0.39 -8.81
C GLU A 65 15.48 -1.00 -7.66
N PRO A 66 14.87 -2.18 -7.86
CA PRO A 66 14.21 -2.90 -6.77
C PRO A 66 15.18 -3.18 -5.63
N GLY A 67 14.76 -2.91 -4.40
CA GLY A 67 15.62 -3.09 -3.22
C GLY A 67 14.83 -3.49 -1.99
N ILE A 68 15.48 -4.18 -1.05
CA ILE A 68 14.86 -4.62 0.21
C ILE A 68 14.31 -3.44 1.02
N LEU A 69 14.99 -2.30 1.00
CA LEU A 69 14.53 -1.10 1.68
C LEU A 69 13.21 -0.59 1.11
N ASN A 70 13.09 -0.55 -0.23
CA ASN A 70 11.86 -0.14 -0.91
C ASN A 70 10.72 -1.11 -0.62
N THR A 71 11.00 -2.42 -0.65
CA THR A 71 10.02 -3.47 -0.32
C THR A 71 9.49 -3.29 1.11
N VAL A 72 10.36 -3.12 2.10
CA VAL A 72 9.97 -2.96 3.50
C VAL A 72 9.17 -1.66 3.72
N VAL A 73 9.62 -0.55 3.16
CA VAL A 73 8.90 0.74 3.25
C VAL A 73 7.53 0.65 2.60
N PHE A 74 7.41 0.01 1.44
CA PHE A 74 6.14 -0.22 0.77
C PHE A 74 5.17 -1.02 1.64
N LEU A 75 5.61 -2.14 2.23
CA LEU A 75 4.77 -2.99 3.08
C LEU A 75 4.29 -2.24 4.33
N VAL A 76 5.21 -1.57 5.02
CA VAL A 76 4.88 -0.80 6.24
C VAL A 76 3.91 0.33 5.91
N SER A 77 4.16 1.10 4.85
CA SER A 77 3.29 2.22 4.45
C SER A 77 1.88 1.77 4.12
N ASN A 78 1.72 0.66 3.39
CA ASN A 78 0.40 0.11 3.07
C ASN A 78 -0.36 -0.34 4.31
N VAL A 79 0.29 -1.05 5.24
CA VAL A 79 -0.34 -1.48 6.50
C VAL A 79 -0.75 -0.27 7.32
N GLN A 80 0.12 0.73 7.46
CA GLN A 80 -0.18 1.95 8.21
C GLN A 80 -1.36 2.71 7.62
N GLN A 81 -1.42 2.83 6.29
CA GLN A 81 -2.53 3.49 5.63
C GLN A 81 -3.87 2.80 5.92
N VAL A 82 -3.92 1.47 5.82
CA VAL A 82 -5.13 0.69 6.15
C VAL A 82 -5.47 0.83 7.63
N THR A 83 -4.48 0.75 8.51
CA THR A 83 -4.65 0.84 9.97
C THR A 83 -5.24 2.19 10.37
N VAL A 84 -4.71 3.29 9.84
CA VAL A 84 -5.23 4.65 10.09
C VAL A 84 -6.71 4.75 9.70
N PHE A 85 -7.10 4.19 8.56
CA PHE A 85 -8.51 4.19 8.15
C PHE A 85 -9.38 3.34 9.08
N VAL A 86 -8.96 2.13 9.43
CA VAL A 86 -9.73 1.21 10.27
C VAL A 86 -9.89 1.74 11.70
N VAL A 87 -8.82 2.27 12.29
CA VAL A 87 -8.82 2.74 13.69
C VAL A 87 -9.60 4.04 13.83
N ASN A 88 -9.48 4.97 12.88
CA ASN A 88 -10.08 6.29 12.98
C ASN A 88 -11.47 6.38 12.34
N LEU A 89 -11.97 5.32 11.71
CA LEU A 89 -13.32 5.30 11.19
C LEU A 89 -14.34 5.38 12.35
N GLN A 90 -15.00 6.52 12.45
CA GLN A 90 -16.08 6.71 13.41
C GLN A 90 -17.40 6.19 12.82
N GLY A 91 -17.78 4.99 13.24
CA GLY A 91 -19.08 4.41 12.89
C GLY A 91 -20.11 4.60 14.02
N ARG A 92 -20.61 3.50 14.54
CA ARG A 92 -21.56 3.53 15.68
C ARG A 92 -20.94 4.21 16.92
N PRO A 93 -21.71 4.96 17.68
CA PRO A 93 -23.18 5.08 17.67
C PRO A 93 -23.74 6.18 16.75
N PHE A 94 -22.96 6.85 15.92
CA PHE A 94 -23.39 8.01 15.15
C PHE A 94 -23.79 7.68 13.71
N MET A 95 -23.04 6.78 13.09
CA MET A 95 -23.22 6.36 11.70
C MET A 95 -23.11 4.83 11.58
N THR A 96 -23.44 4.30 10.41
CA THR A 96 -23.21 2.89 10.09
C THR A 96 -21.73 2.52 10.25
N GLY A 97 -21.46 1.35 10.82
CA GLY A 97 -20.11 0.86 11.07
C GLY A 97 -19.40 0.40 9.80
N LEU A 98 -18.11 0.03 9.97
CA LEU A 98 -17.29 -0.51 8.89
C LEU A 98 -17.90 -1.78 8.26
N THR A 99 -18.45 -2.66 9.07
CA THR A 99 -19.10 -3.91 8.64
C THR A 99 -20.35 -3.70 7.78
N GLU A 100 -21.01 -2.57 7.95
CA GLU A 100 -22.21 -2.21 7.20
C GLU A 100 -21.86 -1.50 5.86
N ASN A 101 -20.69 -0.87 5.78
CA ASN A 101 -20.17 -0.26 4.56
C ASN A 101 -19.33 -1.29 3.77
N ARG A 102 -20.01 -2.21 3.10
CA ARG A 102 -19.37 -3.31 2.37
C ARG A 102 -18.26 -2.87 1.40
N PRO A 103 -18.44 -1.85 0.53
CA PRO A 103 -17.38 -1.44 -0.39
C PRO A 103 -16.10 -1.00 0.31
N LEU A 104 -16.23 -0.25 1.42
CA LEU A 104 -15.10 0.16 2.22
C LEU A 104 -14.43 -1.03 2.92
N LEU A 105 -15.24 -1.92 3.50
CA LEU A 105 -14.75 -3.14 4.14
C LEU A 105 -13.96 -4.01 3.16
N TRP A 106 -14.51 -4.25 1.96
CA TRP A 106 -13.84 -5.05 0.95
C TRP A 106 -12.52 -4.42 0.50
N SER A 107 -12.50 -3.12 0.21
CA SER A 107 -11.27 -2.44 -0.23
C SER A 107 -10.17 -2.50 0.83
N LEU A 108 -10.48 -2.20 2.09
CA LEU A 108 -9.51 -2.25 3.18
C LEU A 108 -9.04 -3.68 3.46
N ALA A 109 -9.96 -4.65 3.46
CA ALA A 109 -9.61 -6.05 3.68
C ALA A 109 -8.76 -6.61 2.53
N CYS A 110 -9.08 -6.32 1.27
CA CYS A 110 -8.26 -6.72 0.14
C CYS A 110 -6.84 -6.13 0.23
N THR A 111 -6.71 -4.83 0.51
CA THR A 111 -5.39 -4.19 0.64
C THR A 111 -4.60 -4.81 1.80
N PHE A 112 -5.24 -5.03 2.93
CA PHE A 112 -4.60 -5.62 4.11
C PHE A 112 -4.11 -7.06 3.84
N ILE A 113 -5.00 -7.90 3.30
CA ILE A 113 -4.68 -9.30 2.98
C ILE A 113 -3.57 -9.34 1.92
N LEU A 114 -3.67 -8.54 0.86
CA LEU A 114 -2.66 -8.48 -0.20
C LEU A 114 -1.29 -8.07 0.37
N THR A 115 -1.24 -7.06 1.24
CA THR A 115 0.01 -6.64 1.87
C THR A 115 0.62 -7.74 2.74
N PHE A 116 -0.21 -8.49 3.48
CA PHE A 116 0.27 -9.64 4.25
C PHE A 116 0.69 -10.83 3.37
N MET A 117 0.06 -11.04 2.22
CA MET A 117 0.50 -12.03 1.22
C MET A 117 1.87 -11.66 0.65
N PHE A 118 2.11 -10.39 0.33
CA PHE A 118 3.42 -9.90 -0.07
C PHE A 118 4.46 -10.10 1.03
N ALA A 119 4.15 -9.72 2.27
CA ALA A 119 5.07 -9.81 3.40
C ALA A 119 5.37 -11.26 3.82
N SER A 120 4.45 -12.19 3.61
CA SER A 120 4.63 -13.62 3.90
C SER A 120 5.22 -14.40 2.74
N GLU A 121 5.43 -13.74 1.58
CA GLU A 121 5.91 -14.38 0.34
C GLU A 121 5.09 -15.60 -0.08
N THR A 122 3.78 -15.58 0.20
CA THR A 122 2.89 -16.69 -0.10
C THR A 122 2.79 -16.97 -1.61
N VAL A 123 2.95 -15.93 -2.43
CA VAL A 123 2.86 -15.98 -3.90
C VAL A 123 4.10 -15.29 -4.49
N PRO A 124 5.21 -16.01 -4.69
CA PRO A 124 6.46 -15.44 -5.19
C PRO A 124 6.35 -14.76 -6.56
N GLY A 125 5.58 -15.32 -7.49
CA GLY A 125 5.35 -14.72 -8.81
C GLY A 125 4.67 -13.35 -8.73
N LEU A 126 3.73 -13.18 -7.80
CA LEU A 126 3.11 -11.88 -7.55
C LEU A 126 4.11 -10.86 -7.00
N ASN A 127 5.00 -11.28 -6.07
CA ASN A 127 6.05 -10.41 -5.54
C ASN A 127 7.01 -9.96 -6.66
N LYS A 128 7.40 -10.89 -7.54
CA LYS A 128 8.26 -10.60 -8.69
C LYS A 128 7.60 -9.62 -9.65
N TYR A 129 6.31 -9.81 -9.98
CA TYR A 129 5.55 -8.89 -10.83
C TYR A 129 5.52 -7.46 -10.26
N PHE A 130 5.37 -7.30 -8.94
CA PHE A 130 5.42 -5.99 -8.27
C PHE A 130 6.85 -5.51 -7.97
N GLN A 131 7.88 -6.20 -8.48
CA GLN A 131 9.29 -5.88 -8.27
C GLN A 131 9.68 -5.80 -6.77
N LEU A 132 9.01 -6.60 -5.94
CA LEU A 132 9.35 -6.72 -4.53
C LEU A 132 10.52 -7.72 -4.39
N VAL A 133 11.58 -7.27 -3.72
CA VAL A 133 12.75 -8.11 -3.45
C VAL A 133 12.42 -9.11 -2.36
N PRO A 134 12.70 -10.41 -2.56
CA PRO A 134 12.50 -11.43 -1.52
C PRO A 134 13.36 -11.15 -0.29
N PHE A 135 12.88 -11.58 0.86
CA PHE A 135 13.61 -11.41 2.11
C PHE A 135 14.83 -12.34 2.18
N PRO A 136 15.93 -11.88 2.84
CA PRO A 136 17.18 -12.64 2.88
C PRO A 136 17.09 -13.95 3.64
N ASP A 137 16.26 -14.00 4.67
CA ASP A 137 15.99 -15.17 5.48
C ASP A 137 14.60 -15.18 6.11
N ASP A 138 14.14 -16.34 6.53
CA ASP A 138 12.85 -16.53 7.18
C ASP A 138 12.75 -15.75 8.52
N GLY A 139 13.88 -15.60 9.23
CA GLY A 139 13.93 -14.86 10.49
C GLY A 139 13.65 -13.38 10.29
N PHE A 140 14.21 -12.78 9.25
CA PHE A 140 13.95 -11.39 8.89
C PHE A 140 12.49 -11.19 8.44
N ARG A 141 11.96 -12.10 7.60
CA ARG A 141 10.55 -12.09 7.20
C ARG A 141 9.61 -12.12 8.41
N ASP A 142 9.84 -13.04 9.34
CA ASP A 142 9.04 -13.17 10.55
C ASP A 142 9.14 -11.94 11.45
N LEU A 143 10.31 -11.30 11.50
CA LEU A 143 10.51 -10.07 12.25
C LEU A 143 9.70 -8.92 11.65
N ILE A 144 9.71 -8.75 10.32
CA ILE A 144 8.90 -7.75 9.63
C ILE A 144 7.40 -8.02 9.82
N LEU A 145 6.95 -9.27 9.67
CA LEU A 145 5.56 -9.64 9.93
C LEU A 145 5.12 -9.31 11.37
N LYS A 146 5.94 -9.63 12.36
CA LYS A 146 5.68 -9.26 13.76
C LYS A 146 5.61 -7.74 13.96
N LEU A 147 6.51 -7.01 13.30
CA LEU A 147 6.54 -5.55 13.37
C LEU A 147 5.26 -4.93 12.78
N LEU A 148 4.78 -5.43 11.63
CA LEU A 148 3.51 -5.03 11.03
C LEU A 148 2.32 -5.32 11.97
N MET A 149 2.32 -6.49 12.60
CA MET A 149 1.27 -6.85 13.58
C MET A 149 1.29 -5.97 14.83
N VAL A 150 2.48 -5.60 15.31
CA VAL A 150 2.64 -4.68 16.45
C VAL A 150 2.13 -3.27 16.07
N ASP A 151 2.39 -2.81 14.86
CA ASP A 151 1.89 -1.53 14.37
C ASP A 151 0.36 -1.46 14.36
N VAL A 152 -0.28 -2.47 13.75
CA VAL A 152 -1.74 -2.57 13.67
C VAL A 152 -2.35 -2.73 15.07
N GLY A 153 -1.87 -3.70 15.82
CA GLY A 153 -2.40 -4.01 17.15
C GLY A 153 -2.14 -2.89 18.16
N GLY A 154 -0.95 -2.33 18.14
CA GLY A 154 -0.56 -1.22 19.01
C GLY A 154 -1.42 0.02 18.79
N SER A 155 -1.61 0.43 17.54
CA SER A 155 -2.45 1.57 17.17
C SER A 155 -3.91 1.36 17.56
N PHE A 156 -4.44 0.16 17.32
CA PHE A 156 -5.81 -0.19 17.69
C PHE A 156 -6.02 -0.19 19.21
N VAL A 157 -5.13 -0.86 19.95
CA VAL A 157 -5.21 -0.95 21.41
C VAL A 157 -5.05 0.43 22.05
N PHE A 158 -4.10 1.23 21.56
CA PHE A 158 -3.88 2.57 22.06
C PHE A 158 -5.09 3.48 21.87
N ASP A 159 -5.72 3.46 20.70
CA ASP A 159 -6.96 4.20 20.44
C ASP A 159 -8.09 3.79 21.40
N ARG A 160 -8.29 2.49 21.58
CA ARG A 160 -9.32 1.97 22.50
C ARG A 160 -9.04 2.34 23.95
N LEU A 161 -7.77 2.31 24.35
CA LEU A 161 -7.35 2.72 25.68
C LEU A 161 -7.62 4.21 25.93
N MET A 162 -7.30 5.08 25.00
CA MET A 162 -7.56 6.53 25.12
C MET A 162 -9.06 6.81 25.17
N LYS A 163 -9.87 6.15 24.36
CA LYS A 163 -11.33 6.23 24.41
C LYS A 163 -11.88 5.70 25.73
N PHE A 164 -11.30 4.64 26.28
CA PHE A 164 -11.70 4.11 27.58
C PHE A 164 -11.41 5.07 28.72
N VAL A 165 -10.27 5.74 28.70
CA VAL A 165 -9.85 6.69 29.77
C VAL A 165 -10.69 7.97 29.72
N PHE A 166 -10.86 8.56 28.55
CA PHE A 166 -11.43 9.89 28.39
C PHE A 166 -12.88 9.93 27.91
N CYS A 167 -13.39 8.86 27.27
CA CYS A 167 -14.70 8.83 26.63
C CYS A 167 -15.40 7.47 26.75
N ARG A 168 -15.51 6.94 27.96
CA ARG A 168 -16.12 5.63 28.24
C ARG A 168 -17.51 5.46 27.60
N GLU A 169 -18.35 6.49 27.69
CA GLU A 169 -19.71 6.44 27.19
C GLU A 169 -19.76 6.16 25.68
N ILE A 170 -18.90 6.82 24.92
CA ILE A 170 -18.81 6.62 23.46
C ILE A 170 -18.29 5.21 23.16
N LEU A 171 -17.27 4.75 23.88
CA LEU A 171 -16.69 3.42 23.69
C LEU A 171 -17.75 2.33 23.95
N PHE A 172 -18.44 2.38 25.10
CA PHE A 172 -19.47 1.40 25.44
C PHE A 172 -20.69 1.47 24.52
N ALA A 173 -21.08 2.67 24.08
CA ALA A 173 -22.15 2.83 23.10
C ALA A 173 -21.78 2.22 21.74
N SER A 174 -20.53 2.36 21.34
CA SER A 174 -20.00 1.73 20.10
C SER A 174 -20.02 0.20 20.19
N VAL A 175 -19.54 -0.35 21.31
CA VAL A 175 -19.49 -1.81 21.53
C VAL A 175 -20.91 -2.40 21.65
N LYS A 176 -21.79 -1.75 22.39
CA LYS A 176 -23.18 -2.19 22.57
C LYS A 176 -23.99 -2.22 21.26
N GLY A 177 -23.59 -1.39 20.30
CA GLY A 177 -24.20 -1.37 18.97
C GLY A 177 -23.68 -2.47 18.03
N THR A 178 -22.63 -3.20 18.41
CA THR A 178 -22.03 -4.28 17.60
C THR A 178 -22.56 -5.62 18.05
N THR A 179 -23.19 -6.35 17.15
CA THR A 179 -23.76 -7.67 17.44
C THR A 179 -22.72 -8.77 17.15
N MET A 180 -22.78 -9.90 17.86
CA MET A 180 -21.91 -11.07 17.57
C MET A 180 -22.05 -11.53 16.11
N LYS A 181 -23.22 -11.34 15.50
CA LYS A 181 -23.44 -11.61 14.07
C LYS A 181 -22.58 -10.75 13.17
N ASP A 182 -22.32 -9.48 13.56
CA ASP A 182 -21.46 -8.57 12.80
C ASP A 182 -20.00 -9.00 12.87
N VAL A 183 -19.56 -9.48 14.06
CA VAL A 183 -18.21 -10.03 14.24
C VAL A 183 -18.00 -11.29 13.41
N PHE A 184 -18.95 -12.24 13.43
CA PHE A 184 -18.91 -13.42 12.59
C PHE A 184 -18.99 -13.08 11.11
N GLY A 185 -19.83 -12.11 10.73
CA GLY A 185 -19.93 -11.61 9.36
C GLY A 185 -18.62 -11.02 8.88
N PHE A 186 -17.94 -10.25 9.72
CA PHE A 186 -16.61 -9.69 9.44
C PHE A 186 -15.55 -10.77 9.24
N ALA A 187 -15.42 -11.70 10.19
CA ALA A 187 -14.48 -12.82 10.09
C ALA A 187 -14.73 -13.68 8.85
N LYS A 188 -15.99 -13.99 8.55
CA LYS A 188 -16.39 -14.71 7.33
C LYS A 188 -15.99 -13.95 6.07
N THR A 189 -16.19 -12.63 6.02
CA THR A 189 -15.84 -11.79 4.87
C THR A 189 -14.33 -11.82 4.64
N ILE A 190 -13.52 -11.66 5.69
CA ILE A 190 -12.06 -11.75 5.59
C ILE A 190 -11.63 -13.13 5.09
N GLY A 191 -12.21 -14.20 5.64
CA GLY A 191 -11.91 -15.57 5.20
C GLY A 191 -12.25 -15.81 3.72
N ILE A 192 -13.40 -15.30 3.25
CA ILE A 192 -13.79 -15.39 1.83
C ILE A 192 -12.82 -14.60 0.95
N ILE A 193 -12.46 -13.38 1.34
CA ILE A 193 -11.51 -12.56 0.57
C ILE A 193 -10.16 -13.26 0.48
N TYR A 194 -9.64 -13.75 1.61
CA TYR A 194 -8.37 -14.48 1.64
C TYR A 194 -8.41 -15.73 0.73
N PHE A 195 -9.48 -16.51 0.81
CA PHE A 195 -9.67 -17.69 -0.03
C PHE A 195 -9.71 -17.32 -1.52
N LEU A 196 -10.50 -16.30 -1.90
CA LEU A 196 -10.60 -15.84 -3.28
C LEU A 196 -9.25 -15.31 -3.78
N MET A 197 -8.56 -14.54 -2.97
CA MET A 197 -7.23 -14.03 -3.35
C MET A 197 -6.23 -15.15 -3.57
N ASN A 198 -6.18 -16.16 -2.68
CA ASN A 198 -5.34 -17.35 -2.91
C ASN A 198 -5.74 -18.11 -4.18
N MET A 199 -7.04 -18.23 -4.46
CA MET A 199 -7.51 -18.93 -5.65
C MET A 199 -7.16 -18.21 -6.95
N PHE A 200 -7.28 -16.87 -6.98
CA PHE A 200 -7.02 -16.09 -8.19
C PHE A 200 -5.56 -15.66 -8.34
N LEU A 201 -4.85 -15.40 -7.25
CA LEU A 201 -3.48 -14.91 -7.27
C LEU A 201 -2.45 -16.00 -6.97
N GLY A 202 -2.86 -17.14 -6.42
CA GLY A 202 -1.97 -18.25 -6.04
C GLY A 202 -1.50 -19.14 -7.20
N ASN A 203 -1.90 -18.85 -8.45
CA ASN A 203 -1.44 -19.58 -9.61
C ASN A 203 -0.13 -18.97 -10.13
N GLU A 204 1.00 -19.59 -9.79
CA GLU A 204 2.35 -19.13 -10.17
C GLU A 204 2.54 -19.11 -11.70
N ASP A 205 1.97 -20.09 -12.42
CA ASP A 205 2.10 -20.18 -13.90
C ASP A 205 1.56 -18.91 -14.57
N THR A 206 0.48 -18.33 -14.02
CA THR A 206 -0.12 -17.09 -14.54
C THR A 206 0.82 -15.91 -14.38
N TRP A 207 1.52 -15.82 -13.26
CA TRP A 207 2.46 -14.74 -12.99
C TRP A 207 3.71 -14.84 -13.84
N ASP A 208 4.25 -16.03 -14.03
CA ASP A 208 5.39 -16.26 -14.91
C ASP A 208 5.07 -15.91 -16.37
N GLU A 209 3.86 -16.22 -16.82
CA GLU A 209 3.39 -15.83 -18.16
C GLU A 209 3.24 -14.31 -18.29
N LEU A 210 2.63 -13.64 -17.31
CA LEU A 210 2.50 -12.18 -17.30
C LEU A 210 3.84 -11.46 -17.30
N ILE A 211 4.80 -11.90 -16.48
CA ILE A 211 6.14 -11.34 -16.43
C ILE A 211 6.84 -11.50 -17.77
N ARG A 212 6.70 -12.67 -18.39
CA ARG A 212 7.27 -12.95 -19.71
C ARG A 212 6.67 -12.05 -20.80
N LEU A 213 5.37 -11.79 -20.74
CA LEU A 213 4.70 -10.89 -21.68
C LEU A 213 5.15 -9.43 -21.48
N GLU A 214 5.36 -9.01 -20.24
CA GLU A 214 5.88 -7.69 -19.92
C GLU A 214 7.32 -7.51 -20.43
N GLU A 215 8.20 -8.49 -20.22
CA GLU A 215 9.57 -8.49 -20.75
C GLU A 215 9.58 -8.43 -22.30
N LEU A 216 8.70 -9.17 -22.96
CA LEU A 216 8.57 -9.13 -24.41
C LEU A 216 8.08 -7.76 -24.90
N ALA A 217 7.14 -7.14 -24.20
CA ALA A 217 6.63 -5.82 -24.53
C ALA A 217 7.71 -4.73 -24.35
N LEU A 218 8.51 -4.81 -23.28
CA LEU A 218 9.64 -3.90 -23.03
C LEU A 218 10.69 -4.02 -24.15
N ASN A 219 11.12 -5.22 -24.48
CA ASN A 219 12.07 -5.47 -25.56
C ASN A 219 11.57 -4.99 -26.92
N ALA A 220 10.26 -5.16 -27.19
CA ALA A 220 9.65 -4.64 -28.42
C ALA A 220 9.65 -3.10 -28.44
N THR A 221 9.44 -2.47 -27.30
CA THR A 221 9.47 -1.00 -27.17
C THR A 221 10.88 -0.45 -27.36
N GLU A 222 11.90 -1.08 -26.76
CA GLU A 222 13.31 -0.72 -26.98
C GLU A 222 13.71 -0.83 -28.46
N ASN A 223 13.37 -1.95 -29.11
CA ASN A 223 13.65 -2.13 -30.54
C ASN A 223 12.97 -1.06 -31.40
N ILE A 224 11.73 -0.65 -31.07
CA ILE A 224 11.03 0.42 -31.79
C ILE A 224 11.74 1.76 -31.56
N THR A 225 12.20 2.03 -30.34
CA THR A 225 12.93 3.26 -30.03
C THR A 225 14.25 3.35 -30.80
N GLU A 226 15.02 2.26 -30.83
CA GLU A 226 16.26 2.19 -31.64
C GLU A 226 16.00 2.44 -33.13
N VAL A 227 14.92 1.87 -33.68
CA VAL A 227 14.56 2.08 -35.08
C VAL A 227 14.14 3.54 -35.34
N VAL A 228 13.39 4.15 -34.42
CA VAL A 228 12.98 5.55 -34.51
C VAL A 228 14.19 6.49 -34.46
N ASP A 229 15.14 6.22 -33.55
CA ASP A 229 16.36 6.99 -33.43
C ASP A 229 17.24 6.86 -34.69
N ALA A 230 17.40 5.65 -35.23
CA ALA A 230 18.12 5.40 -36.48
C ALA A 230 17.48 6.11 -37.67
N ILE A 231 16.14 6.18 -37.75
CA ILE A 231 15.42 6.94 -38.77
C ILE A 231 15.64 8.46 -38.59
N GLY A 232 15.67 8.92 -37.32
CA GLY A 232 15.97 10.31 -36.97
C GLY A 232 17.36 10.73 -37.48
N GLU A 233 18.38 9.93 -37.15
CA GLU A 233 19.75 10.17 -37.61
C GLU A 233 19.89 10.15 -39.14
N ALA A 234 19.22 9.19 -39.81
CA ALA A 234 19.21 9.11 -41.28
C ALA A 234 18.54 10.34 -41.94
N THR A 235 17.48 10.85 -41.35
CA THR A 235 16.79 12.07 -41.85
C THR A 235 17.59 13.34 -41.64
N GLU A 236 18.34 13.46 -40.54
CA GLU A 236 19.30 14.56 -40.31
C GLU A 236 20.44 14.52 -41.33
N CYS A 237 21.03 13.36 -41.57
CA CYS A 237 22.11 13.17 -42.53
C CYS A 237 21.67 13.54 -43.95
N ILE A 238 20.45 13.20 -44.39
CA ILE A 238 19.88 13.59 -45.65
C ILE A 238 19.66 15.11 -45.72
N GLY A 239 19.18 15.71 -44.61
CA GLY A 239 18.98 17.16 -44.50
C GLY A 239 20.28 17.97 -44.63
N GLU A 240 21.37 17.50 -44.03
CA GLU A 240 22.70 18.12 -44.16
C GLU A 240 23.28 17.96 -45.55
N THR A 241 23.15 16.79 -46.16
CA THR A 241 23.62 16.53 -47.51
C THR A 241 22.86 17.40 -48.53
N CYS A 242 21.54 17.58 -48.37
CA CYS A 242 20.75 18.47 -49.21
C CYS A 242 21.13 19.95 -49.04
N LYS A 243 21.48 20.39 -47.80
CA LYS A 243 21.97 21.75 -47.58
C LYS A 243 23.34 21.99 -48.20
N ALA A 244 24.24 21.04 -48.10
CA ALA A 244 25.57 21.11 -48.72
C ALA A 244 25.48 21.18 -50.27
N THR A 245 24.60 20.40 -50.88
CA THR A 245 24.38 20.42 -52.34
C THR A 245 23.73 21.72 -52.79
N ALA A 246 22.81 22.28 -52.01
CA ALA A 246 22.16 23.57 -52.34
C ALA A 246 23.14 24.75 -52.20
N SER A 247 24.08 24.72 -51.27
CA SER A 247 25.14 25.75 -51.12
C SER A 247 26.15 25.69 -52.27
N SER A 248 26.57 24.48 -52.71
CA SER A 248 27.48 24.35 -53.85
C SER A 248 26.88 24.79 -55.17
N LEU A 249 25.59 24.68 -55.38
CA LEU A 249 24.88 25.18 -56.55
C LEU A 249 24.70 26.72 -56.52
N HIS A 250 24.78 27.36 -55.38
CA HIS A 250 24.68 28.81 -55.26
C HIS A 250 26.02 29.53 -55.51
N ASP A 251 27.15 28.80 -55.36
CA ASP A 251 28.50 29.33 -55.62
C ASP A 251 28.95 29.17 -57.08
N GLU A 252 28.19 28.46 -57.95
CA GLU A 252 28.46 28.29 -59.36
C GLU A 252 27.63 29.25 -60.29
N PHE A 253 26.80 30.12 -59.71
CA PHE A 253 26.08 31.17 -60.45
C PHE A 253 26.49 32.57 -59.95
#